data_9b940617ccbb42cabc093cd40d4b9b28
#
_entry.id   9b940617ccbb42cabc093cd40d4b9b28
#
_cell.length_a   1.000
_cell.length_b   1.000
_cell.length_c   1.000
_cell.angle_alpha   90.00
_cell.angle_beta   90.00
_cell.angle_gamma   90.00
#
_symmetry.space_group_name_H-M   'P 1'
#
loop_
_entity.id
_entity.type
_entity.pdbx_description
1 polymer ?
#
loop_
_entity_poly.entity_id
_entity_poly.type
_entity_poly.pdbx_seq_one_letter_code
_entity_poly.pdbx_strand_id
1 'polypeptide(L)'
;MKDIKYSKNVLRLQLVTLAMMLFVLVASAQSESRELQPTIKTAFATPDGYERHNQDDYSTWLVNHPLKEDIIVKYYNGRIKPNNNVYAAVFNYDIGKRDLHQCADAAIYLRASYHYSTGQLDKLKYRFTNGYQSTYIGYLKGDKIKLLASGTDVRTFKGKPRKDSCTTFRKWLDQVWMYAGTYSVEKYDTQSVDIWEMKPGDLFVQGGFPGHIITVVDMAQNEDGHVVYMLSQSYMPAQENQILVNQATGGVWYSLDEMSYVDTPEFVFENSQLRRFNN
;
A
#
# COMPACT_ATOMS: atom_id res chain seq x y z
N MET A 1 27.25 -26.29 -63.13
CA MET A 1 27.55 -25.21 -62.10
C MET A 1 26.33 -24.45 -61.61
N LYS A 2 25.10 -24.61 -62.15
CA LYS A 2 23.89 -23.95 -61.65
C LYS A 2 23.24 -24.67 -60.47
N ASP A 3 23.30 -26.00 -60.39
CA ASP A 3 22.58 -26.79 -59.38
C ASP A 3 23.17 -26.65 -57.97
N ILE A 4 24.47 -26.41 -57.79
CA ILE A 4 25.10 -26.24 -56.50
C ILE A 4 24.76 -24.92 -55.80
N LYS A 5 24.45 -23.87 -56.61
CA LYS A 5 24.04 -22.56 -56.07
C LYS A 5 22.61 -22.59 -55.55
N TYR A 6 21.73 -23.37 -56.18
CA TYR A 6 20.33 -23.51 -55.76
C TYR A 6 20.20 -24.25 -54.41
N SER A 7 20.98 -25.31 -54.26
CA SER A 7 21.05 -26.13 -53.03
C SER A 7 21.51 -25.29 -51.79
N LYS A 8 22.53 -24.42 -51.99
CA LYS A 8 23.06 -23.58 -50.89
C LYS A 8 22.06 -22.49 -50.44
N ASN A 9 21.24 -21.99 -51.34
CA ASN A 9 20.22 -20.98 -51.03
C ASN A 9 19.02 -21.60 -50.30
N VAL A 10 18.61 -22.79 -50.68
CA VAL A 10 17.53 -23.55 -49.99
C VAL A 10 17.97 -23.94 -48.55
N LEU A 11 19.22 -24.39 -48.40
CA LEU A 11 19.76 -24.74 -47.08
C LEU A 11 19.91 -23.51 -46.17
N ARG A 12 20.29 -22.33 -46.70
CA ARG A 12 20.33 -21.07 -45.96
C ARG A 12 18.94 -20.62 -45.53
N LEU A 13 17.93 -20.74 -46.40
CA LEU A 13 16.57 -20.39 -46.10
C LEU A 13 15.99 -21.29 -44.99
N GLN A 14 16.25 -22.57 -45.03
CA GLN A 14 15.86 -23.53 -43.99
C GLN A 14 16.52 -23.26 -42.65
N LEU A 15 17.79 -22.87 -42.62
CA LEU A 15 18.48 -22.49 -41.38
C LEU A 15 17.96 -21.18 -40.81
N VAL A 16 17.61 -20.22 -41.62
CA VAL A 16 17.02 -18.95 -41.14
C VAL A 16 15.59 -19.16 -40.58
N THR A 17 14.78 -20.00 -41.24
CA THR A 17 13.43 -20.35 -40.72
C THR A 17 13.50 -21.13 -39.44
N LEU A 18 14.43 -22.07 -39.31
CA LEU A 18 14.65 -22.82 -38.08
C LEU A 18 15.12 -21.92 -36.93
N ALA A 19 16.05 -20.98 -37.20
CA ALA A 19 16.53 -20.02 -36.23
C ALA A 19 15.39 -19.04 -35.78
N MET A 20 14.53 -18.59 -36.71
CA MET A 20 13.36 -17.80 -36.36
C MET A 20 12.34 -18.56 -35.52
N MET A 21 12.08 -19.85 -35.85
CA MET A 21 11.20 -20.71 -35.03
C MET A 21 11.75 -20.95 -33.63
N LEU A 22 13.08 -21.18 -33.51
CA LEU A 22 13.74 -21.31 -32.20
C LEU A 22 13.65 -19.99 -31.41
N PHE A 23 13.82 -18.84 -32.04
CA PHE A 23 13.72 -17.53 -31.39
C PHE A 23 12.31 -17.24 -30.90
N VAL A 24 11.28 -17.61 -31.68
CA VAL A 24 9.87 -17.47 -31.28
C VAL A 24 9.53 -18.42 -30.12
N LEU A 25 10.05 -19.66 -30.14
CA LEU A 25 9.87 -20.63 -29.06
C LEU A 25 10.56 -20.20 -27.76
N VAL A 26 11.77 -19.63 -27.83
CA VAL A 26 12.49 -19.10 -26.67
C VAL A 26 11.79 -17.83 -26.15
N ALA A 27 11.30 -16.95 -27.03
CA ALA A 27 10.54 -15.77 -26.63
C ALA A 27 9.19 -16.13 -25.97
N SER A 28 8.49 -17.16 -26.48
CA SER A 28 7.25 -17.63 -25.85
C SER A 28 7.52 -18.33 -24.51
N ALA A 29 8.59 -19.10 -24.37
CA ALA A 29 8.99 -19.73 -23.11
C ALA A 29 9.42 -18.68 -22.04
N GLN A 30 9.97 -17.54 -22.44
CA GLN A 30 10.28 -16.45 -21.54
C GLN A 30 9.07 -15.61 -21.15
N SER A 31 7.94 -15.71 -21.86
CA SER A 31 6.69 -15.01 -21.50
C SER A 31 5.83 -15.80 -20.51
N GLU A 32 6.05 -17.08 -20.31
CA GLU A 32 5.21 -17.95 -19.46
C GLU A 32 5.65 -18.06 -18.00
N SER A 33 6.80 -17.50 -17.60
CA SER A 33 7.22 -17.52 -16.20
C SER A 33 7.38 -16.12 -15.60
N ARG A 34 6.42 -15.25 -15.82
CA ARG A 34 6.19 -14.16 -14.90
C ARG A 34 5.47 -14.76 -13.69
N GLU A 35 6.20 -15.31 -12.73
CA GLU A 35 5.68 -15.68 -11.43
C GLU A 35 4.86 -14.50 -10.93
N LEU A 36 3.54 -14.66 -10.86
CA LEU A 36 2.64 -13.61 -10.40
C LEU A 36 3.02 -13.34 -8.94
N GLN A 37 3.48 -12.13 -8.66
CA GLN A 37 3.81 -11.72 -7.30
C GLN A 37 2.62 -12.04 -6.39
N PRO A 38 2.87 -12.58 -5.18
CA PRO A 38 1.79 -12.85 -4.24
C PRO A 38 1.04 -11.55 -3.89
N THR A 39 -0.24 -11.66 -3.70
CA THR A 39 -1.11 -10.57 -3.23
C THR A 39 -1.80 -11.02 -1.95
N ILE A 40 -2.48 -10.12 -1.22
CA ILE A 40 -3.27 -10.53 -0.05
C ILE A 40 -4.24 -11.64 -0.44
N LYS A 41 -4.94 -11.47 -1.58
CA LYS A 41 -5.91 -12.44 -2.08
C LYS A 41 -5.33 -13.83 -2.35
N THR A 42 -4.12 -13.90 -2.87
CA THR A 42 -3.49 -15.19 -3.25
C THR A 42 -2.67 -15.81 -2.13
N ALA A 43 -2.13 -14.99 -1.22
CA ALA A 43 -1.31 -15.46 -0.10
C ALA A 43 -2.14 -15.97 1.09
N PHE A 44 -3.34 -15.44 1.27
CA PHE A 44 -4.18 -15.77 2.42
C PHE A 44 -5.57 -16.24 1.98
N ALA A 45 -5.89 -17.49 2.23
CA ALA A 45 -7.25 -17.99 2.09
C ALA A 45 -8.17 -17.37 3.16
N THR A 46 -9.46 -17.27 2.86
CA THR A 46 -10.48 -17.00 3.88
C THR A 46 -10.61 -18.21 4.81
N PRO A 47 -11.04 -18.03 6.06
CA PRO A 47 -11.39 -19.17 6.90
C PRO A 47 -12.50 -20.03 6.24
N ASP A 48 -12.57 -21.29 6.62
CA ASP A 48 -13.60 -22.20 6.08
C ASP A 48 -15.01 -21.64 6.32
N GLY A 49 -15.81 -21.61 5.27
CA GLY A 49 -17.17 -21.08 5.29
C GLY A 49 -17.27 -19.54 5.20
N TYR A 50 -16.15 -18.85 5.00
CA TYR A 50 -16.16 -17.39 4.82
C TYR A 50 -15.88 -17.01 3.37
N GLU A 51 -16.59 -16.00 2.87
CA GLU A 51 -16.38 -15.38 1.57
C GLU A 51 -15.84 -13.94 1.72
N ARG A 52 -14.91 -13.54 0.83
CA ARG A 52 -14.38 -12.17 0.83
C ARG A 52 -15.47 -11.17 0.51
N HIS A 53 -15.54 -10.15 1.33
CA HIS A 53 -16.50 -9.07 1.20
C HIS A 53 -15.84 -7.82 0.58
N ASN A 54 -15.69 -7.86 -0.76
CA ASN A 54 -15.19 -6.71 -1.52
C ASN A 54 -16.33 -5.72 -1.76
N GLN A 55 -16.33 -4.60 -1.02
CA GLN A 55 -17.43 -3.64 -1.03
C GLN A 55 -17.28 -2.55 -2.10
N ASP A 56 -16.06 -2.28 -2.55
CA ASP A 56 -15.77 -1.21 -3.53
C ASP A 56 -14.45 -1.45 -4.30
N ASP A 57 -14.15 -0.57 -5.25
CA ASP A 57 -12.92 -0.65 -6.06
C ASP A 57 -11.65 -0.54 -5.22
N TYR A 58 -11.68 0.23 -4.12
CA TYR A 58 -10.53 0.35 -3.23
C TYR A 58 -10.27 -0.93 -2.46
N SER A 59 -11.31 -1.60 -1.96
CA SER A 59 -11.20 -2.93 -1.34
C SER A 59 -10.58 -3.94 -2.31
N THR A 60 -11.07 -3.95 -3.55
CA THR A 60 -10.53 -4.80 -4.61
C THR A 60 -9.06 -4.47 -4.91
N TRP A 61 -8.69 -3.21 -4.93
CA TRP A 61 -7.31 -2.78 -5.14
C TRP A 61 -6.40 -3.22 -3.99
N LEU A 62 -6.84 -3.11 -2.74
CA LEU A 62 -6.09 -3.50 -1.54
C LEU A 62 -5.75 -4.99 -1.55
N VAL A 63 -6.74 -5.87 -1.76
CA VAL A 63 -6.51 -7.33 -1.73
C VAL A 63 -5.64 -7.83 -2.90
N ASN A 64 -5.57 -7.07 -3.99
CA ASN A 64 -4.70 -7.34 -5.12
C ASN A 64 -3.36 -6.59 -5.06
N HIS A 65 -3.08 -5.85 -3.98
CA HIS A 65 -1.79 -5.18 -3.82
C HIS A 65 -0.66 -6.21 -3.68
N PRO A 66 0.47 -6.05 -4.41
CA PRO A 66 1.59 -6.97 -4.36
C PRO A 66 2.21 -7.08 -2.96
N LEU A 67 2.54 -8.30 -2.58
CA LEU A 67 3.35 -8.62 -1.40
C LEU A 67 4.75 -9.04 -1.83
N LYS A 68 5.70 -8.98 -0.93
CA LYS A 68 7.03 -9.54 -1.12
C LYS A 68 6.99 -11.05 -1.02
N GLU A 69 7.92 -11.70 -1.70
CA GLU A 69 8.14 -13.14 -1.57
C GLU A 69 8.79 -13.49 -0.21
N ASP A 70 9.69 -12.62 0.27
CA ASP A 70 10.33 -12.76 1.57
C ASP A 70 9.47 -12.12 2.67
N ILE A 71 9.30 -12.83 3.79
CA ILE A 71 8.59 -12.33 4.96
C ILE A 71 9.62 -11.68 5.90
N ILE A 72 10.27 -10.61 5.42
CA ILE A 72 11.28 -9.87 6.18
C ILE A 72 10.96 -8.38 6.15
N VAL A 73 10.56 -7.82 7.29
CA VAL A 73 10.36 -6.37 7.44
C VAL A 73 11.70 -5.68 7.64
N LYS A 74 11.96 -4.67 6.82
CA LYS A 74 13.15 -3.81 6.93
C LYS A 74 12.75 -2.41 7.34
N TYR A 75 13.60 -1.80 8.17
CA TYR A 75 13.56 -0.37 8.44
C TYR A 75 14.06 0.43 7.23
N TYR A 76 13.78 1.73 7.20
CA TYR A 76 14.23 2.69 6.18
C TYR A 76 15.76 2.65 5.91
N ASN A 77 16.54 2.23 6.89
CA ASN A 77 18.02 2.14 6.80
C ASN A 77 18.51 0.74 6.41
N GLY A 78 17.61 -0.17 6.05
CA GLY A 78 17.92 -1.53 5.62
C GLY A 78 18.11 -2.56 6.76
N ARG A 79 18.08 -2.14 8.02
CA ARG A 79 18.14 -3.08 9.16
C ARG A 79 16.86 -3.90 9.23
N ILE A 80 16.98 -5.17 9.56
CA ILE A 80 15.85 -6.09 9.75
C ILE A 80 15.16 -5.78 11.08
N LYS A 81 13.82 -5.80 11.09
CA LYS A 81 13.02 -5.71 12.31
C LYS A 81 13.25 -6.97 13.15
N PRO A 82 13.71 -6.84 14.40
CA PRO A 82 14.08 -8.01 15.20
C PRO A 82 12.88 -8.86 15.63
N ASN A 83 11.71 -8.24 15.84
CA ASN A 83 10.48 -8.92 16.20
C ASN A 83 9.75 -9.39 14.94
N ASN A 84 9.90 -10.66 14.57
CA ASN A 84 9.36 -11.25 13.35
C ASN A 84 8.10 -12.10 13.56
N ASN A 85 7.62 -12.25 14.78
CA ASN A 85 6.41 -13.02 15.10
C ASN A 85 5.14 -12.15 15.18
N VAL A 86 5.23 -10.87 14.80
CA VAL A 86 4.12 -9.91 14.81
C VAL A 86 3.50 -9.69 13.43
N TYR A 87 4.11 -10.25 12.37
CA TYR A 87 3.65 -10.09 10.99
C TYR A 87 3.75 -11.38 10.17
N ALA A 88 2.88 -11.50 9.16
CA ALA A 88 2.78 -12.66 8.29
C ALA A 88 3.18 -12.39 6.83
N ALA A 89 3.18 -11.15 6.39
CA ALA A 89 3.58 -10.72 5.04
C ALA A 89 4.00 -9.26 5.03
N VAL A 90 4.67 -8.86 3.94
CA VAL A 90 5.20 -7.50 3.75
C VAL A 90 4.70 -6.96 2.41
N PHE A 91 4.17 -5.75 2.38
CA PHE A 91 3.78 -5.08 1.15
C PHE A 91 4.99 -4.79 0.26
N ASN A 92 4.85 -5.03 -1.04
CA ASN A 92 5.93 -4.82 -2.00
C ASN A 92 5.89 -3.43 -2.61
N TYR A 93 6.39 -2.44 -1.87
CA TYR A 93 6.66 -1.09 -2.37
C TYR A 93 7.84 -0.43 -1.64
N ASP A 94 8.46 0.57 -2.27
CA ASP A 94 9.60 1.27 -1.72
C ASP A 94 9.19 2.32 -0.69
N ILE A 95 9.64 2.19 0.55
CA ILE A 95 9.41 3.16 1.63
C ILE A 95 10.45 4.30 1.65
N GLY A 96 11.50 4.20 0.84
CA GLY A 96 12.62 5.14 0.80
C GLY A 96 13.68 4.88 1.86
N LYS A 97 14.61 5.84 1.96
CA LYS A 97 15.81 5.72 2.82
C LYS A 97 15.84 6.76 3.95
N ARG A 98 14.71 7.38 4.25
CA ARG A 98 14.56 8.36 5.34
C ARG A 98 13.57 7.83 6.37
N ASP A 99 13.72 8.25 7.62
CA ASP A 99 12.77 7.92 8.68
C ASP A 99 11.48 8.75 8.53
N LEU A 100 10.69 8.44 7.49
CA LEU A 100 9.45 9.13 7.15
C LEU A 100 8.24 8.20 7.11
N HIS A 101 8.35 7.07 6.39
CA HIS A 101 7.22 6.16 6.19
C HIS A 101 6.90 5.39 7.48
N GLN A 102 6.18 6.05 8.40
CA GLN A 102 5.71 5.49 9.65
C GLN A 102 4.23 5.04 9.57
N CYS A 103 3.57 4.79 10.67
CA CYS A 103 2.22 4.21 10.69
C CYS A 103 1.17 5.02 9.91
N ALA A 104 1.10 6.34 10.15
CA ALA A 104 0.18 7.22 9.42
C ALA A 104 0.50 7.29 7.93
N ASP A 105 1.80 7.24 7.59
CA ASP A 105 2.29 7.36 6.22
C ASP A 105 2.00 6.12 5.39
N ALA A 106 1.99 4.94 6.02
CA ALA A 106 1.56 3.70 5.38
C ALA A 106 0.07 3.76 4.97
N ALA A 107 -0.80 4.22 5.87
CA ALA A 107 -2.22 4.40 5.57
C ALA A 107 -2.45 5.43 4.44
N ILE A 108 -1.77 6.59 4.53
CA ILE A 108 -1.79 7.63 3.49
C ILE A 108 -1.27 7.06 2.16
N TYR A 109 -0.18 6.27 2.17
CA TYR A 109 0.39 5.68 0.96
C TYR A 109 -0.60 4.78 0.25
N LEU A 110 -1.25 3.86 0.94
CA LEU A 110 -2.20 2.94 0.33
C LEU A 110 -3.35 3.71 -0.32
N ARG A 111 -3.96 4.65 0.39
CA ARG A 111 -5.05 5.46 -0.14
C ARG A 111 -4.62 6.35 -1.30
N ALA A 112 -3.49 7.04 -1.17
CA ALA A 112 -2.96 7.92 -2.21
C ALA A 112 -2.55 7.14 -3.46
N SER A 113 -1.93 5.97 -3.32
CA SER A 113 -1.52 5.12 -4.45
C SER A 113 -2.72 4.59 -5.23
N TYR A 114 -3.80 4.23 -4.55
CA TYR A 114 -5.06 3.90 -5.21
C TYR A 114 -5.57 5.07 -6.07
N HIS A 115 -5.72 6.27 -5.49
CA HIS A 115 -6.20 7.45 -6.22
C HIS A 115 -5.28 7.84 -7.37
N TYR A 116 -3.95 7.73 -7.17
CA TYR A 116 -2.98 8.01 -8.23
C TYR A 116 -3.11 7.01 -9.38
N SER A 117 -3.19 5.72 -9.08
CA SER A 117 -3.28 4.66 -10.08
C SER A 117 -4.59 4.68 -10.88
N THR A 118 -5.65 5.20 -10.29
CA THR A 118 -6.98 5.35 -10.92
C THR A 118 -7.23 6.73 -11.53
N GLY A 119 -6.20 7.62 -11.54
CA GLY A 119 -6.29 8.95 -12.14
C GLY A 119 -7.13 9.97 -11.34
N GLN A 120 -7.49 9.67 -10.10
CA GLN A 120 -8.31 10.52 -9.22
C GLN A 120 -7.44 11.58 -8.51
N LEU A 121 -6.72 12.41 -9.29
CA LEU A 121 -5.74 13.36 -8.76
C LEU A 121 -6.33 14.44 -7.85
N ASP A 122 -7.59 14.76 -8.00
CA ASP A 122 -8.34 15.71 -7.15
C ASP A 122 -8.60 15.17 -5.73
N LYS A 123 -8.54 13.85 -5.56
CA LYS A 123 -8.62 13.17 -4.27
C LYS A 123 -7.30 13.18 -3.49
N LEU A 124 -6.18 13.43 -4.16
CA LEU A 124 -4.84 13.49 -3.55
C LEU A 124 -4.67 14.79 -2.76
N LYS A 125 -5.17 14.78 -1.51
CA LYS A 125 -5.14 15.90 -0.58
C LYS A 125 -5.06 15.40 0.86
N TYR A 126 -4.08 15.90 1.60
CA TYR A 126 -3.88 15.57 3.01
C TYR A 126 -3.49 16.82 3.79
N ARG A 127 -3.87 16.85 5.07
CA ARG A 127 -3.56 17.97 5.96
C ARG A 127 -2.32 17.67 6.81
N PHE A 128 -1.50 18.70 6.98
CA PHE A 128 -0.39 18.67 7.92
C PHE A 128 -0.90 18.85 9.35
N THR A 129 -0.06 18.57 10.33
CA THR A 129 -0.41 18.71 11.75
C THR A 129 -0.88 20.12 12.12
N ASN A 130 -0.42 21.14 11.41
CA ASN A 130 -0.86 22.54 11.58
C ASN A 130 -2.15 22.91 10.83
N GLY A 131 -2.80 21.95 10.14
CA GLY A 131 -4.03 22.14 9.37
C GLY A 131 -3.84 22.59 7.92
N TYR A 132 -2.60 22.89 7.47
CA TYR A 132 -2.36 23.23 6.07
C TYR A 132 -2.73 22.05 5.16
N GLN A 133 -3.56 22.29 4.14
CA GLN A 133 -3.94 21.27 3.16
C GLN A 133 -2.95 21.25 1.99
N SER A 134 -2.18 20.17 1.88
CA SER A 134 -1.35 19.87 0.71
C SER A 134 -2.17 19.10 -0.32
N THR A 135 -2.19 19.57 -1.57
CA THR A 135 -2.82 18.87 -2.68
C THR A 135 -1.81 18.53 -3.76
N TYR A 136 -1.96 17.35 -4.39
CA TYR A 136 -1.05 16.97 -5.47
C TYR A 136 -1.18 17.88 -6.70
N ILE A 137 -2.40 18.30 -7.04
CA ILE A 137 -2.64 19.27 -8.12
C ILE A 137 -1.95 20.60 -7.83
N GLY A 138 -2.03 21.11 -6.60
CA GLY A 138 -1.31 22.31 -6.19
C GLY A 138 0.21 22.14 -6.30
N TYR A 139 0.71 20.98 -5.88
CA TYR A 139 2.13 20.64 -6.01
C TYR A 139 2.58 20.60 -7.48
N LEU A 140 1.78 20.01 -8.38
CA LEU A 140 2.05 20.04 -9.84
C LEU A 140 2.05 21.47 -10.40
N LYS A 141 1.14 22.33 -9.93
CA LYS A 141 1.08 23.76 -10.30
C LYS A 141 2.21 24.61 -9.70
N GLY A 142 3.15 24.00 -9.01
CA GLY A 142 4.35 24.65 -8.50
C GLY A 142 4.27 25.13 -7.06
N ASP A 143 3.24 24.72 -6.29
CA ASP A 143 3.16 25.05 -4.86
C ASP A 143 4.40 24.51 -4.13
N LYS A 144 4.98 25.37 -3.32
CA LYS A 144 6.09 25.09 -2.42
C LYS A 144 5.72 25.54 -1.01
N ILE A 145 6.25 24.84 -0.04
CA ILE A 145 6.11 25.19 1.36
C ILE A 145 7.49 25.41 1.99
N LYS A 146 7.54 26.27 2.99
CA LYS A 146 8.68 26.44 3.90
C LYS A 146 8.14 26.48 5.30
N LEU A 147 8.66 25.61 6.17
CA LEU A 147 8.35 25.67 7.59
C LEU A 147 8.91 26.96 8.17
N LEU A 148 8.14 27.67 8.98
CA LEU A 148 8.60 28.85 9.69
C LEU A 148 9.43 28.45 10.92
N ALA A 149 10.15 29.41 11.47
CA ALA A 149 11.01 29.20 12.64
C ALA A 149 10.24 28.75 13.90
N SER A 150 8.93 29.04 13.95
CA SER A 150 8.02 28.52 15.00
C SER A 150 7.91 26.98 15.00
N GLY A 151 8.24 26.31 13.89
CA GLY A 151 8.03 24.86 13.71
C GLY A 151 6.57 24.43 13.52
N THR A 152 5.63 25.36 13.70
CA THR A 152 4.18 25.07 13.68
C THR A 152 3.48 25.55 12.41
N ASP A 153 4.02 26.54 11.72
CA ASP A 153 3.41 27.16 10.57
C ASP A 153 4.19 26.95 9.28
N VAL A 154 3.49 26.96 8.16
CA VAL A 154 4.09 26.89 6.83
C VAL A 154 3.80 28.18 6.05
N ARG A 155 4.82 28.69 5.37
CA ARG A 155 4.67 29.73 4.36
C ARG A 155 4.63 29.08 2.98
N THR A 156 3.64 29.48 2.20
CA THR A 156 3.46 28.98 0.82
C THR A 156 3.99 30.01 -0.18
N PHE A 157 4.54 29.53 -1.27
CA PHE A 157 4.96 30.33 -2.41
C PHE A 157 4.92 29.53 -3.70
N LYS A 158 4.87 30.22 -4.85
CA LYS A 158 4.86 29.56 -6.15
C LYS A 158 6.27 29.34 -6.67
N GLY A 159 6.49 28.14 -7.19
CA GLY A 159 7.67 27.77 -7.95
C GLY A 159 7.30 27.41 -9.38
N LYS A 160 8.23 26.78 -10.09
CA LYS A 160 7.95 26.26 -11.45
C LYS A 160 6.98 25.08 -11.37
N PRO A 161 6.02 24.97 -12.32
CA PRO A 161 5.19 23.79 -12.48
C PRO A 161 6.03 22.50 -12.62
N ARG A 162 5.46 21.38 -12.20
CA ARG A 162 6.08 20.05 -12.29
C ARG A 162 5.29 19.17 -13.24
N LYS A 163 6.00 18.31 -13.97
CA LYS A 163 5.36 17.28 -14.79
C LYS A 163 4.85 16.17 -13.85
N ASP A 164 3.65 15.67 -14.12
CA ASP A 164 3.13 14.48 -13.47
C ASP A 164 3.97 13.24 -13.83
N SER A 165 4.36 12.49 -12.82
CA SER A 165 5.11 11.23 -12.92
C SER A 165 5.14 10.54 -11.57
N CYS A 166 5.42 9.23 -11.54
CA CYS A 166 5.61 8.47 -10.30
C CYS A 166 6.68 9.11 -9.38
N THR A 167 7.77 9.64 -9.96
CA THR A 167 8.81 10.36 -9.20
C THR A 167 8.27 11.65 -8.58
N THR A 168 7.44 12.41 -9.30
CA THR A 168 6.84 13.64 -8.78
C THR A 168 5.80 13.34 -7.70
N PHE A 169 4.98 12.31 -7.91
CA PHE A 169 4.04 11.82 -6.92
C PHE A 169 4.75 11.39 -5.62
N ARG A 170 5.82 10.61 -5.73
CA ARG A 170 6.61 10.19 -4.58
C ARG A 170 7.20 11.40 -3.82
N LYS A 171 7.76 12.39 -4.50
CA LYS A 171 8.28 13.62 -3.85
C LYS A 171 7.19 14.41 -3.13
N TRP A 172 5.97 14.41 -3.64
CA TRP A 172 4.84 15.00 -2.94
C TRP A 172 4.46 14.19 -1.70
N LEU A 173 4.41 12.86 -1.78
CA LEU A 173 4.19 12.00 -0.62
C LEU A 173 5.26 12.20 0.45
N ASP A 174 6.53 12.27 0.07
CA ASP A 174 7.63 12.56 0.99
C ASP A 174 7.40 13.89 1.75
N GLN A 175 6.81 14.89 1.08
CA GLN A 175 6.43 16.15 1.72
C GLN A 175 5.24 15.97 2.68
N VAL A 176 4.22 15.20 2.29
CA VAL A 176 3.08 14.88 3.15
C VAL A 176 3.56 14.16 4.40
N TRP A 177 4.35 13.12 4.26
CA TRP A 177 4.92 12.32 5.36
C TRP A 177 5.80 13.12 6.32
N MET A 178 6.42 14.20 5.85
CA MET A 178 7.22 15.09 6.71
C MET A 178 6.38 15.91 7.69
N TYR A 179 5.12 16.18 7.35
CA TYR A 179 4.30 17.17 8.07
C TYR A 179 2.93 16.69 8.50
N ALA A 180 2.43 15.60 7.93
CA ALA A 180 1.25 14.90 8.42
C ALA A 180 1.64 13.89 9.52
N GLY A 181 0.66 13.35 10.22
CA GLY A 181 0.85 12.33 11.24
C GLY A 181 -0.48 11.87 11.80
N THR A 182 -0.47 11.03 12.83
CA THR A 182 -1.68 10.45 13.42
C THR A 182 -2.71 11.52 13.82
N TYR A 183 -2.24 12.63 14.41
CA TYR A 183 -3.11 13.75 14.80
C TYR A 183 -3.83 14.40 13.61
N SER A 184 -3.12 14.66 12.50
CA SER A 184 -3.75 15.31 11.33
C SER A 184 -4.70 14.38 10.61
N VAL A 185 -4.36 13.09 10.50
CA VAL A 185 -5.23 12.07 9.92
C VAL A 185 -6.52 11.95 10.70
N GLU A 186 -6.43 11.84 12.03
CA GLU A 186 -7.61 11.75 12.89
C GLU A 186 -8.47 13.01 12.79
N LYS A 187 -7.86 14.18 12.96
CA LYS A 187 -8.58 15.45 13.13
C LYS A 187 -9.17 16.00 11.84
N TYR A 188 -8.49 15.79 10.71
CA TYR A 188 -8.83 16.51 9.48
C TYR A 188 -9.17 15.62 8.29
N ASP A 189 -8.51 14.45 8.15
CA ASP A 189 -8.55 13.70 6.91
C ASP A 189 -9.49 12.49 6.99
N THR A 190 -10.03 12.20 8.19
CA THR A 190 -10.92 11.07 8.42
C THR A 190 -12.16 11.47 9.21
N GLN A 191 -13.19 10.64 9.14
CA GLN A 191 -14.41 10.70 9.96
C GLN A 191 -14.59 9.40 10.75
N SER A 192 -15.27 9.45 11.89
CA SER A 192 -15.62 8.26 12.67
C SER A 192 -16.59 7.38 11.90
N VAL A 193 -16.47 6.08 12.08
CA VAL A 193 -17.32 5.04 11.48
C VAL A 193 -17.75 4.09 12.59
N ASP A 194 -18.99 3.64 12.54
CA ASP A 194 -19.47 2.59 13.41
C ASP A 194 -18.72 1.28 13.09
N ILE A 195 -18.35 0.53 14.12
CA ILE A 195 -17.57 -0.71 13.95
C ILE A 195 -18.28 -1.73 13.04
N TRP A 196 -19.62 -1.76 13.08
CA TRP A 196 -20.44 -2.63 12.25
C TRP A 196 -20.56 -2.17 10.77
N GLU A 197 -20.12 -0.94 10.47
CA GLU A 197 -20.00 -0.41 9.11
C GLU A 197 -18.58 -0.50 8.56
N MET A 198 -17.69 -1.24 9.24
CA MET A 198 -16.30 -1.45 8.81
C MET A 198 -16.22 -1.97 7.40
N LYS A 199 -15.22 -1.48 6.65
CA LYS A 199 -14.87 -2.01 5.34
C LYS A 199 -13.35 -1.94 5.09
N PRO A 200 -12.81 -2.71 4.14
CA PRO A 200 -11.41 -2.57 3.75
C PRO A 200 -11.09 -1.13 3.33
N GLY A 201 -9.97 -0.62 3.84
CA GLY A 201 -9.56 0.77 3.70
C GLY A 201 -9.90 1.66 4.89
N ASP A 202 -10.70 1.20 5.84
CA ASP A 202 -10.89 1.88 7.11
C ASP A 202 -9.64 1.75 7.99
N LEU A 203 -9.53 2.64 8.96
CA LEU A 203 -8.37 2.79 9.81
C LEU A 203 -8.77 2.71 11.28
N PHE A 204 -8.03 2.02 12.11
CA PHE A 204 -8.03 2.32 13.54
C PHE A 204 -6.99 3.40 13.79
N VAL A 205 -7.42 4.51 14.40
CA VAL A 205 -6.60 5.71 14.58
C VAL A 205 -6.62 6.18 16.02
N GLN A 206 -5.44 6.20 16.64
CA GLN A 206 -5.18 6.99 17.84
C GLN A 206 -4.32 8.19 17.46
N GLY A 207 -4.90 9.37 17.45
CA GLY A 207 -4.18 10.61 17.15
C GLY A 207 -3.34 11.12 18.31
N GLY A 208 -2.29 11.87 18.00
CA GLY A 208 -1.44 12.50 19.00
C GLY A 208 -0.18 11.74 19.37
N PHE A 209 0.22 11.80 20.65
CA PHE A 209 1.42 11.12 21.15
C PHE A 209 1.16 10.58 22.59
N PRO A 210 1.28 9.25 22.80
CA PRO A 210 1.54 8.23 21.80
C PRO A 210 0.39 8.13 20.81
N GLY A 211 0.70 7.94 19.53
CA GLY A 211 -0.29 7.79 18.49
C GLY A 211 0.06 6.64 17.56
N HIS A 212 -0.96 5.99 16.97
CA HIS A 212 -0.77 4.90 16.02
C HIS A 212 -1.93 4.81 15.03
N ILE A 213 -1.65 4.25 13.85
CA ILE A 213 -2.64 3.97 12.80
C ILE A 213 -2.37 2.59 12.21
N ILE A 214 -3.43 1.83 12.06
CA ILE A 214 -3.44 0.57 11.32
C ILE A 214 -4.57 0.60 10.28
N THR A 215 -4.42 -0.17 9.21
CA THR A 215 -5.38 -0.22 8.09
C THR A 215 -6.06 -1.58 8.03
N VAL A 216 -7.38 -1.60 7.91
CA VAL A 216 -8.16 -2.78 7.51
C VAL A 216 -7.92 -3.03 6.03
N VAL A 217 -7.31 -4.16 5.67
CA VAL A 217 -6.88 -4.42 4.28
C VAL A 217 -7.66 -5.50 3.56
N ASP A 218 -8.37 -6.34 4.30
CA ASP A 218 -9.25 -7.38 3.77
C ASP A 218 -10.35 -7.71 4.78
N MET A 219 -11.49 -8.21 4.29
CA MET A 219 -12.60 -8.66 5.11
C MET A 219 -13.27 -9.87 4.48
N ALA A 220 -13.82 -10.75 5.33
CA ALA A 220 -14.64 -11.87 4.90
C ALA A 220 -15.81 -12.09 5.86
N GLN A 221 -16.89 -12.66 5.36
CA GLN A 221 -18.11 -12.91 6.11
C GLN A 221 -18.62 -14.34 5.83
N ASN A 222 -19.17 -15.01 6.84
CA ASN A 222 -19.83 -16.28 6.68
C ASN A 222 -21.36 -16.12 6.49
N GLU A 223 -22.06 -17.23 6.24
CA GLU A 223 -23.52 -17.24 6.03
C GLU A 223 -24.31 -16.76 7.28
N ASP A 224 -23.75 -16.94 8.48
CA ASP A 224 -24.38 -16.50 9.75
C ASP A 224 -24.17 -15.00 10.00
N GLY A 225 -23.43 -14.29 9.12
CA GLY A 225 -23.12 -12.87 9.26
C GLY A 225 -21.91 -12.57 10.12
N HIS A 226 -21.17 -13.56 10.60
CA HIS A 226 -19.93 -13.31 11.33
C HIS A 226 -18.87 -12.77 10.39
N VAL A 227 -18.18 -11.72 10.81
CA VAL A 227 -17.18 -10.99 10.03
C VAL A 227 -15.78 -11.20 10.60
N VAL A 228 -14.82 -11.43 9.71
CA VAL A 228 -13.39 -11.42 10.03
C VAL A 228 -12.67 -10.42 9.14
N TYR A 229 -11.57 -9.86 9.63
CA TYR A 229 -10.80 -8.84 8.92
C TYR A 229 -9.30 -8.98 9.11
N MET A 230 -8.53 -8.41 8.22
CA MET A 230 -7.06 -8.39 8.27
C MET A 230 -6.56 -6.97 8.44
N LEU A 231 -5.47 -6.83 9.18
CA LEU A 231 -4.87 -5.56 9.52
C LEU A 231 -3.47 -5.42 8.95
N SER A 232 -3.08 -4.20 8.59
CA SER A 232 -1.71 -3.87 8.24
C SER A 232 -1.21 -2.62 8.95
N GLN A 233 0.10 -2.55 9.17
CA GLN A 233 0.77 -1.38 9.72
C GLN A 233 2.18 -1.20 9.18
N SER A 234 2.68 0.04 9.19
CA SER A 234 4.08 0.39 9.44
C SER A 234 4.22 0.85 10.90
N TYR A 235 5.43 1.17 11.35
CA TYR A 235 5.68 1.61 12.73
C TYR A 235 6.88 2.59 12.79
N MET A 236 7.22 3.03 14.02
CA MET A 236 8.42 3.82 14.27
C MET A 236 9.56 2.96 14.81
N PRO A 237 10.81 3.12 14.34
CA PRO A 237 11.25 3.93 13.18
C PRO A 237 10.60 3.47 11.87
N ALA A 238 10.60 4.34 10.84
CA ALA A 238 10.02 4.04 9.53
C ALA A 238 10.43 2.65 9.04
N GLN A 239 9.45 1.84 8.69
CA GLN A 239 9.63 0.46 8.29
C GLN A 239 8.62 0.06 7.21
N GLU A 240 8.83 -1.09 6.60
CA GLU A 240 7.93 -1.62 5.58
C GLU A 240 6.56 -1.94 6.17
N ASN A 241 5.50 -1.68 5.40
CA ASN A 241 4.14 -2.01 5.78
C ASN A 241 3.94 -3.53 5.77
N GLN A 242 3.30 -4.05 6.80
CA GLN A 242 3.22 -5.49 7.08
C GLN A 242 1.80 -5.91 7.44
N ILE A 243 1.41 -7.11 7.04
CA ILE A 243 0.17 -7.76 7.48
C ILE A 243 0.39 -8.29 8.91
N LEU A 244 -0.48 -7.93 9.83
CA LEU A 244 -0.35 -8.30 11.23
C LEU A 244 -0.82 -9.73 11.51
N VAL A 245 -0.12 -10.39 12.43
CA VAL A 245 -0.56 -11.66 13.01
C VAL A 245 -1.56 -11.36 14.13
N ASN A 246 -2.67 -12.07 14.17
CA ASN A 246 -3.55 -12.14 15.34
C ASN A 246 -2.91 -13.08 16.36
N GLN A 247 -2.40 -12.54 17.44
CA GLN A 247 -1.68 -13.33 18.46
C GLN A 247 -2.57 -14.32 19.20
N ALA A 248 -3.87 -14.06 19.27
CA ALA A 248 -4.81 -14.98 19.93
C ALA A 248 -5.01 -16.29 19.14
N THR A 249 -4.90 -16.23 17.81
CA THR A 249 -5.14 -17.38 16.92
C THR A 249 -3.87 -17.90 16.25
N GLY A 250 -2.82 -17.07 16.17
CA GLY A 250 -1.63 -17.32 15.37
C GLY A 250 -1.83 -17.12 13.85
N GLY A 251 -3.05 -16.82 13.42
CA GLY A 251 -3.40 -16.50 12.02
C GLY A 251 -3.32 -15.01 11.71
N VAL A 252 -3.97 -14.58 10.63
CA VAL A 252 -4.00 -13.17 10.17
C VAL A 252 -5.40 -12.55 10.27
N TRP A 253 -6.41 -13.38 10.54
CA TRP A 253 -7.80 -12.94 10.62
C TRP A 253 -8.16 -12.59 12.07
N TYR A 254 -8.68 -11.38 12.24
CA TYR A 254 -9.28 -10.86 13.47
C TYR A 254 -10.79 -11.02 13.39
N SER A 255 -11.47 -11.35 14.48
CA SER A 255 -12.93 -11.43 14.51
C SER A 255 -13.53 -10.06 14.83
N LEU A 256 -14.56 -9.68 14.09
CA LEU A 256 -15.42 -8.56 14.43
C LEU A 256 -16.52 -9.14 15.36
N ASP A 257 -16.34 -8.97 16.64
CA ASP A 257 -17.25 -9.43 17.67
C ASP A 257 -17.68 -8.28 18.59
N GLU A 258 -18.37 -8.59 19.67
CA GLU A 258 -18.83 -7.62 20.66
C GLU A 258 -17.72 -7.03 21.55
N MET A 259 -16.46 -7.44 21.37
CA MET A 259 -15.35 -6.87 22.11
C MET A 259 -15.19 -5.38 21.78
N SER A 260 -14.96 -4.57 22.80
CA SER A 260 -14.85 -3.12 22.65
C SER A 260 -13.47 -2.65 22.16
N TYR A 261 -12.53 -3.56 21.96
CA TYR A 261 -11.15 -3.24 21.58
C TYR A 261 -10.57 -4.24 20.58
N VAL A 262 -9.57 -3.78 19.84
CA VAL A 262 -8.76 -4.56 18.90
C VAL A 262 -7.35 -4.67 19.46
N ASP A 263 -6.97 -5.88 19.87
CA ASP A 263 -5.64 -6.18 20.41
C ASP A 263 -4.72 -6.62 19.24
N THR A 264 -3.70 -5.81 18.95
CA THR A 264 -2.70 -6.11 17.95
C THR A 264 -1.34 -6.36 18.61
N PRO A 265 -0.39 -6.99 17.93
CA PRO A 265 0.90 -7.35 18.52
C PRO A 265 1.69 -6.19 19.15
N GLU A 266 1.46 -4.97 18.69
CA GLU A 266 2.26 -3.82 19.07
C GLU A 266 1.43 -2.63 19.60
N PHE A 267 0.09 -2.69 19.49
CA PHE A 267 -0.80 -1.61 19.94
C PHE A 267 -2.24 -2.10 20.16
N VAL A 268 -2.97 -1.47 21.06
CA VAL A 268 -4.38 -1.76 21.34
C VAL A 268 -5.24 -0.56 20.95
N PHE A 269 -6.36 -0.82 20.26
CA PHE A 269 -7.32 0.20 19.86
C PHE A 269 -8.70 -0.11 20.44
N GLU A 270 -9.47 0.93 20.76
CA GLU A 270 -10.90 0.81 20.99
C GLU A 270 -11.67 0.76 19.66
N ASN A 271 -12.81 0.07 19.63
CA ASN A 271 -13.67 0.04 18.46
C ASN A 271 -14.14 1.45 18.03
N SER A 272 -14.31 2.36 19.01
CA SER A 272 -14.63 3.78 18.78
C SER A 272 -13.58 4.55 17.97
N GLN A 273 -12.38 4.01 17.82
CA GLN A 273 -11.28 4.61 17.07
C GLN A 273 -11.29 4.22 15.58
N LEU A 274 -12.33 3.48 15.11
CA LEU A 274 -12.50 3.21 13.69
C LEU A 274 -12.86 4.47 12.92
N ARG A 275 -12.14 4.72 11.84
CA ARG A 275 -12.26 5.93 11.03
C ARG A 275 -12.12 5.61 9.53
N ARG A 276 -12.65 6.48 8.70
CA ARG A 276 -12.60 6.38 7.23
C ARG A 276 -12.07 7.67 6.64
N PHE A 277 -11.19 7.60 5.65
CA PHE A 277 -10.75 8.76 4.88
C PHE A 277 -11.93 9.49 4.22
N ASN A 278 -11.87 10.83 4.22
CA ASN A 278 -12.90 11.71 3.62
C ASN A 278 -12.75 11.87 2.09
N ASN A 279 -11.68 11.34 1.49
CA ASN A 279 -11.35 11.52 0.07
C ASN A 279 -11.59 10.26 -0.76
#